data_50af33eca52d81ab8d8b8b73dc59d81c
#
_entry.id   50af33eca52d81ab8d8b8b73dc59d81c
#
_cell.length_a   1.000
_cell.length_b   1.000
_cell.length_c   1.000
_cell.angle_alpha   90.00
_cell.angle_beta   90.00
_cell.angle_gamma   90.00
#
_symmetry.space_group_name_H-M   'P 1'
#
loop_
_entity.id
_entity.type
_entity.pdbx_description
1 polymer ?
#
loop_
_entity_poly.entity_id
_entity_poly.type
_entity_poly.pdbx_seq_one_letter_code
_entity_poly.pdbx_strand_id
1 'polypeptide(L)'
;MNDPVGDLPPRASVDSRWWYWIAAIPLSVVLGVVLAVLFVGAFFFDLFLTGGIATAFGAIVVFPLLGLVGLVLTVLFPVATYVDARAIAESEASWTPDPLVWGLAALATVVLTAFTLSVVLALYYLYKRHVAVGTP
;
A
#
# COMPACT_ATOMS: atom_id res chain seq x y z
N MET A 1 14.96 14.09 -36.91
CA MET A 1 15.77 13.11 -36.16
C MET A 1 14.91 12.53 -35.07
N ASN A 2 14.68 11.24 -35.10
CA ASN A 2 13.83 10.59 -34.10
C ASN A 2 14.66 10.17 -32.91
N ASP A 3 14.50 10.88 -31.82
CA ASP A 3 15.03 10.49 -30.53
C ASP A 3 14.05 9.50 -29.91
N PRO A 4 14.47 8.26 -29.56
CA PRO A 4 13.58 7.28 -28.93
C PRO A 4 12.93 7.81 -27.64
N VAL A 5 13.60 8.69 -26.92
CA VAL A 5 13.04 9.33 -25.71
C VAL A 5 12.01 10.39 -26.10
N GLY A 6 12.22 11.09 -27.23
CA GLY A 6 11.29 12.09 -27.73
C GLY A 6 10.00 11.51 -28.30
N ASP A 7 10.03 10.24 -28.71
CA ASP A 7 8.85 9.56 -29.25
C ASP A 7 7.90 9.04 -28.16
N LEU A 8 8.33 9.05 -26.90
CA LEU A 8 7.47 8.67 -25.79
C LEU A 8 6.48 9.80 -25.46
N PRO A 9 5.22 9.46 -25.17
CA PRO A 9 4.29 10.50 -24.76
C PRO A 9 4.79 11.18 -23.48
N PRO A 10 4.66 12.51 -23.41
CA PRO A 10 5.09 13.24 -22.24
C PRO A 10 4.28 12.77 -21.02
N ARG A 11 4.98 12.59 -19.89
CA ARG A 11 4.33 12.26 -18.63
C ARG A 11 3.59 13.48 -18.10
N ALA A 12 2.34 13.27 -17.72
CA ALA A 12 1.54 14.33 -17.12
C ALA A 12 2.03 14.64 -15.71
N SER A 13 1.94 15.92 -15.33
CA SER A 13 2.15 16.34 -13.96
C SER A 13 0.82 16.20 -13.21
N VAL A 14 0.81 15.40 -12.15
CA VAL A 14 -0.34 15.21 -11.28
C VAL A 14 0.05 15.59 -9.86
N ASP A 15 -0.62 16.61 -9.32
CA ASP A 15 -0.38 17.11 -7.97
C ASP A 15 -1.24 16.36 -6.96
N SER A 16 -1.02 15.04 -6.86
CA SER A 16 -1.68 14.19 -5.89
C SER A 16 -0.65 13.42 -5.10
N ARG A 17 -0.76 13.47 -3.79
CA ARG A 17 0.09 12.73 -2.86
C ARG A 17 -0.61 11.52 -2.24
N TRP A 18 -1.84 11.26 -2.63
CA TRP A 18 -2.63 10.15 -2.09
C TRP A 18 -2.04 8.79 -2.44
N TRP A 19 -1.21 8.71 -3.49
CA TRP A 19 -0.51 7.49 -3.84
C TRP A 19 0.41 6.97 -2.71
N TYR A 20 0.83 7.83 -1.78
CA TYR A 20 1.58 7.38 -0.62
C TYR A 20 0.81 6.35 0.20
N TRP A 21 -0.49 6.55 0.36
CA TRP A 21 -1.33 5.59 1.07
C TRP A 21 -1.53 4.29 0.31
N ILE A 22 -1.55 4.34 -1.01
CA ILE A 22 -1.60 3.15 -1.87
C ILE A 22 -0.28 2.37 -1.73
N ALA A 23 0.85 3.05 -1.79
CA ALA A 23 2.17 2.46 -1.59
C ALA A 23 2.36 1.92 -0.18
N ALA A 24 1.65 2.45 0.81
CA ALA A 24 1.69 1.97 2.18
C ALA A 24 1.20 0.52 2.32
N ILE A 25 0.32 0.04 1.44
CA ILE A 25 -0.21 -1.32 1.49
C ILE A 25 0.90 -2.38 1.30
N PRO A 26 1.63 -2.42 0.15
CA PRO A 26 2.71 -3.39 0.01
C PRO A 26 3.83 -3.16 1.02
N LEU A 27 4.13 -1.90 1.36
CA LEU A 27 5.15 -1.58 2.34
C LEU A 27 4.78 -2.09 3.73
N SER A 28 3.51 -1.96 4.15
CA SER A 28 3.03 -2.46 5.44
C SER A 28 3.11 -3.98 5.52
N VAL A 29 2.86 -4.69 4.43
CA VAL A 29 2.99 -6.15 4.39
C VAL A 29 4.46 -6.56 4.56
N VAL A 30 5.40 -5.91 3.87
CA VAL A 30 6.83 -6.17 4.02
C VAL A 30 7.28 -5.91 5.46
N LEU A 31 6.89 -4.77 6.03
CA LEU A 31 7.21 -4.45 7.43
C LEU A 31 6.58 -5.44 8.39
N GLY A 32 5.35 -5.86 8.13
CA GLY A 32 4.66 -6.86 8.94
C GLY A 32 5.39 -8.20 8.96
N VAL A 33 5.88 -8.65 7.81
CA VAL A 33 6.67 -9.89 7.71
C VAL A 33 7.98 -9.75 8.48
N VAL A 34 8.69 -8.64 8.32
CA VAL A 34 9.93 -8.38 9.06
C VAL A 34 9.68 -8.38 10.58
N LEU A 35 8.65 -7.67 11.02
CA LEU A 35 8.29 -7.63 12.45
C LEU A 35 7.88 -9.00 12.97
N ALA A 36 7.15 -9.80 12.19
CA ALA A 36 6.76 -11.16 12.57
C ALA A 36 7.99 -12.06 12.75
N VAL A 37 8.97 -11.98 11.85
CA VAL A 37 10.22 -12.75 11.94
C VAL A 37 10.99 -12.33 13.19
N LEU A 38 11.13 -11.02 13.43
CA LEU A 38 11.81 -10.50 14.62
C LEU A 38 11.08 -10.91 15.91
N PHE A 39 9.77 -10.87 15.92
CA PHE A 39 8.96 -11.25 17.06
C PHE A 39 9.12 -12.74 17.39
N VAL A 40 9.09 -13.61 16.40
CA VAL A 40 9.30 -15.05 16.57
C VAL A 40 10.69 -15.33 17.11
N GLY A 41 11.72 -14.69 16.56
CA GLY A 41 13.09 -14.81 17.06
C GLY A 41 13.23 -14.33 18.52
N ALA A 42 12.63 -13.19 18.82
CA ALA A 42 12.59 -12.65 20.17
C ALA A 42 11.87 -13.58 21.16
N PHE A 43 10.78 -14.21 20.72
CA PHE A 43 10.03 -15.16 21.53
C PHE A 43 10.88 -16.39 21.87
N PHE A 44 11.56 -16.99 20.90
CA PHE A 44 12.44 -18.13 21.16
C PHE A 44 13.57 -17.78 22.12
N PHE A 45 14.17 -16.61 21.97
CA PHE A 45 15.19 -16.12 22.89
C PHE A 45 14.62 -15.89 24.29
N ASP A 46 13.43 -15.30 24.39
CA ASP A 46 12.78 -14.97 25.66
C ASP A 46 12.31 -16.24 26.42
N LEU A 47 12.10 -17.36 25.73
CA LEU A 47 11.83 -18.65 26.40
C LEU A 47 12.93 -19.01 27.37
N PHE A 48 14.18 -18.69 27.08
CA PHE A 48 15.33 -18.94 27.96
C PHE A 48 15.47 -17.87 29.06
N LEU A 49 15.00 -16.66 28.85
CA LEU A 49 15.14 -15.56 29.80
C LEU A 49 13.96 -15.51 30.81
N THR A 50 12.75 -15.50 30.31
CA THR A 50 11.56 -15.31 31.16
C THR A 50 10.47 -16.37 30.94
N GLY A 51 10.76 -17.39 30.11
CA GLY A 51 9.76 -18.40 29.77
C GLY A 51 8.68 -17.89 28.82
N GLY A 52 8.95 -16.79 28.08
CA GLY A 52 8.02 -16.20 27.14
C GLY A 52 7.14 -15.08 27.72
N ILE A 53 7.29 -14.77 29.00
CA ILE A 53 6.44 -13.76 29.67
C ILE A 53 6.66 -12.36 29.12
N ALA A 54 7.91 -11.96 28.91
CA ALA A 54 8.22 -10.64 28.37
C ALA A 54 7.65 -10.46 26.94
N THR A 55 7.74 -11.49 26.11
CA THR A 55 7.16 -11.49 24.77
C THR A 55 5.64 -11.39 24.82
N ALA A 56 4.97 -12.09 25.75
CA ALA A 56 3.52 -12.00 25.94
C ALA A 56 3.09 -10.57 26.30
N PHE A 57 3.80 -9.90 27.21
CA PHE A 57 3.51 -8.50 27.54
C PHE A 57 3.75 -7.57 26.36
N GLY A 58 4.85 -7.80 25.60
CA GLY A 58 5.10 -7.05 24.39
C GLY A 58 4.00 -7.20 23.35
N ALA A 59 3.47 -8.41 23.19
CA ALA A 59 2.37 -8.68 22.26
C ALA A 59 1.08 -7.92 22.64
N ILE A 60 0.77 -7.81 23.92
CA ILE A 60 -0.40 -7.06 24.40
C ILE A 60 -0.33 -5.58 24.00
N VAL A 61 0.87 -5.03 23.90
CA VAL A 61 1.07 -3.64 23.47
C VAL A 61 1.15 -3.51 21.96
N VAL A 62 1.92 -4.38 21.31
CA VAL A 62 2.25 -4.28 19.87
C VAL A 62 1.06 -4.64 18.99
N PHE A 63 0.32 -5.73 19.29
CA PHE A 63 -0.77 -6.18 18.43
C PHE A 63 -1.93 -5.18 18.31
N PRO A 64 -2.40 -4.53 19.40
CA PRO A 64 -3.41 -3.49 19.27
C PRO A 64 -2.94 -2.30 18.42
N LEU A 65 -1.68 -1.90 18.52
CA LEU A 65 -1.12 -0.82 17.70
C LEU A 65 -1.08 -1.21 16.22
N LEU A 66 -0.65 -2.43 15.91
CA LEU A 66 -0.67 -2.95 14.53
C LEU A 66 -2.10 -3.06 13.99
N GLY A 67 -3.04 -3.49 14.82
CA GLY A 67 -4.46 -3.54 14.47
C GLY A 67 -5.01 -2.15 14.14
N LEU A 68 -4.62 -1.13 14.90
CA LEU A 68 -5.03 0.24 14.63
C LEU A 68 -4.46 0.75 13.30
N VAL A 69 -3.19 0.48 13.02
CA VAL A 69 -2.57 0.81 11.73
C VAL A 69 -3.30 0.11 10.58
N GLY A 70 -3.60 -1.17 10.74
CA GLY A 70 -4.35 -1.94 9.75
C GLY A 70 -5.74 -1.37 9.51
N LEU A 71 -6.44 -0.94 10.56
CA LEU A 71 -7.75 -0.30 10.43
C LEU A 71 -7.65 1.01 9.65
N VAL A 72 -6.67 1.86 9.96
CA VAL A 72 -6.44 3.11 9.24
C VAL A 72 -6.17 2.83 7.76
N LEU A 73 -5.31 1.87 7.44
CA LEU A 73 -5.01 1.50 6.05
C LEU A 73 -6.24 0.93 5.34
N THR A 74 -7.08 0.16 6.04
CA THR A 74 -8.33 -0.37 5.49
C THR A 74 -9.26 0.72 5.00
N VAL A 75 -9.33 1.84 5.72
CA VAL A 75 -10.16 2.99 5.34
C VAL A 75 -9.46 3.85 4.28
N LEU A 76 -8.17 4.11 4.48
CA LEU A 76 -7.43 5.04 3.61
C LEU A 76 -7.11 4.47 2.24
N PHE A 77 -6.93 3.16 2.11
CA PHE A 77 -6.58 2.56 0.82
C PHE A 77 -7.64 2.78 -0.27
N PRO A 78 -8.93 2.44 -0.05
CA PRO A 78 -9.95 2.72 -1.05
C PRO A 78 -10.13 4.23 -1.30
N VAL A 79 -10.10 5.04 -0.25
CA VAL A 79 -10.23 6.50 -0.37
C VAL A 79 -9.06 7.07 -1.16
N ALA A 80 -7.83 6.67 -0.83
CA ALA A 80 -6.64 7.14 -1.54
C ALA A 80 -6.65 6.72 -3.01
N THR A 81 -7.06 5.49 -3.29
CA THR A 81 -7.16 4.99 -4.66
C THR A 81 -8.18 5.78 -5.46
N TYR A 82 -9.34 6.06 -4.87
CA TYR A 82 -10.37 6.87 -5.51
C TYR A 82 -9.88 8.29 -5.82
N VAL A 83 -9.30 8.96 -4.81
CA VAL A 83 -8.87 10.36 -4.94
C VAL A 83 -7.71 10.49 -5.93
N ASP A 84 -6.73 9.59 -5.85
CA ASP A 84 -5.60 9.63 -6.76
C ASP A 84 -6.01 9.30 -8.20
N ALA A 85 -6.86 8.30 -8.39
CA ALA A 85 -7.39 7.94 -9.71
C ALA A 85 -8.19 9.10 -10.32
N ARG A 86 -8.96 9.81 -9.51
CA ARG A 86 -9.69 10.99 -9.95
C ARG A 86 -8.73 12.10 -10.40
N ALA A 87 -7.67 12.34 -9.64
CA ALA A 87 -6.66 13.35 -10.00
C ALA A 87 -5.98 13.00 -11.33
N ILE A 88 -5.66 11.74 -11.56
CA ILE A 88 -5.07 11.29 -12.83
C ILE A 88 -6.08 11.42 -13.97
N ALA A 89 -7.33 11.02 -13.77
CA ALA A 89 -8.37 11.08 -14.80
C ALA A 89 -8.67 12.52 -15.23
N GLU A 90 -8.55 13.50 -14.32
CA GLU A 90 -8.72 14.92 -14.61
C GLU A 90 -7.47 15.57 -15.22
N SER A 91 -6.36 14.84 -15.31
CA SER A 91 -5.12 15.32 -15.88
C SER A 91 -5.02 14.97 -17.38
N GLU A 92 -3.94 15.43 -18.02
CA GLU A 92 -3.62 15.11 -19.41
C GLU A 92 -2.83 13.80 -19.55
N ALA A 93 -2.81 12.94 -18.50
CA ALA A 93 -2.11 11.67 -18.54
C ALA A 93 -2.70 10.73 -19.59
N SER A 94 -1.87 9.87 -20.13
CA SER A 94 -2.28 8.87 -21.13
C SER A 94 -3.19 7.79 -20.55
N TRP A 95 -3.16 7.60 -19.24
CA TRP A 95 -4.02 6.68 -18.52
C TRP A 95 -5.12 7.46 -17.80
N THR A 96 -6.36 7.08 -18.07
CA THR A 96 -7.55 7.71 -17.45
C THR A 96 -8.29 6.66 -16.62
N PRO A 97 -7.82 6.39 -15.38
CA PRO A 97 -8.48 5.40 -14.53
C PRO A 97 -9.86 5.91 -14.10
N ASP A 98 -10.83 5.01 -14.08
CA ASP A 98 -12.14 5.31 -13.50
C ASP A 98 -12.00 5.31 -11.97
N PRO A 99 -12.17 6.47 -11.29
CA PRO A 99 -11.95 6.53 -9.85
C PRO A 99 -12.92 5.65 -9.07
N LEU A 100 -14.16 5.52 -9.52
CA LEU A 100 -15.16 4.69 -8.85
C LEU A 100 -14.79 3.20 -8.96
N VAL A 101 -14.40 2.75 -10.15
CA VAL A 101 -13.99 1.35 -10.37
C VAL A 101 -12.78 1.00 -9.52
N TRP A 102 -11.75 1.84 -9.53
CA TRP A 102 -10.55 1.58 -8.75
C TRP A 102 -10.78 1.67 -7.25
N GLY A 103 -11.58 2.65 -6.80
CA GLY A 103 -11.93 2.77 -5.38
C GLY A 103 -12.73 1.58 -4.88
N LEU A 104 -13.73 1.12 -5.65
CA LEU A 104 -14.52 -0.06 -5.29
C LEU A 104 -13.71 -1.34 -5.38
N ALA A 105 -12.79 -1.47 -6.35
CA ALA A 105 -11.89 -2.61 -6.44
C ALA A 105 -10.97 -2.67 -5.23
N ALA A 106 -10.42 -1.53 -4.80
CA ALA A 106 -9.60 -1.45 -3.60
C ALA A 106 -10.38 -1.86 -2.36
N LEU A 107 -11.61 -1.37 -2.20
CA LEU A 107 -12.48 -1.73 -1.09
C LEU A 107 -12.78 -3.23 -1.09
N ALA A 108 -13.12 -3.79 -2.26
CA ALA A 108 -13.43 -5.21 -2.41
C ALA A 108 -12.23 -6.08 -2.03
N THR A 109 -11.02 -5.72 -2.45
CA THR A 109 -9.82 -6.49 -2.10
C THR A 109 -9.54 -6.51 -0.60
N VAL A 110 -9.76 -5.38 0.08
CA VAL A 110 -9.59 -5.30 1.54
C VAL A 110 -10.62 -6.15 2.27
N VAL A 111 -11.90 -6.01 1.89
CA VAL A 111 -13.02 -6.70 2.56
C VAL A 111 -12.97 -8.20 2.33
N LEU A 112 -12.66 -8.65 1.10
CA LEU A 112 -12.73 -10.06 0.73
C LEU A 112 -11.48 -10.86 1.09
N THR A 113 -10.30 -10.23 1.10
CA THR A 113 -9.02 -10.97 1.17
C THR A 113 -8.08 -10.50 2.25
N ALA A 114 -8.51 -9.61 3.15
CA ALA A 114 -7.68 -9.09 4.24
C ALA A 114 -6.29 -8.63 3.75
N PHE A 115 -6.25 -7.74 2.78
CA PHE A 115 -5.05 -7.14 2.19
C PHE A 115 -4.23 -8.04 1.22
N THR A 116 -4.53 -9.33 1.09
CA THR A 116 -3.75 -10.20 0.20
C THR A 116 -3.81 -9.73 -1.26
N LEU A 117 -5.02 -9.57 -1.81
CA LEU A 117 -5.21 -9.02 -3.16
C LEU A 117 -4.98 -7.51 -3.21
N SER A 118 -5.08 -6.81 -2.08
CA SER A 118 -4.80 -5.38 -2.03
C SER A 118 -3.35 -5.06 -2.41
N VAL A 119 -2.39 -5.90 -2.03
CA VAL A 119 -0.99 -5.74 -2.43
C VAL A 119 -0.86 -5.81 -3.95
N VAL A 120 -1.49 -6.80 -4.57
CA VAL A 120 -1.46 -6.97 -6.03
C VAL A 120 -2.11 -5.78 -6.73
N LEU A 121 -3.29 -5.37 -6.26
CA LEU A 121 -3.99 -4.22 -6.82
C LEU A 121 -3.18 -2.94 -6.67
N ALA A 122 -2.61 -2.71 -5.48
CA ALA A 122 -1.78 -1.53 -5.21
C ALA A 122 -0.56 -1.48 -6.11
N LEU A 123 0.15 -2.59 -6.26
CA LEU A 123 1.33 -2.66 -7.13
C LEU A 123 0.97 -2.44 -8.60
N TYR A 124 -0.14 -3.03 -9.06
CA TYR A 124 -0.61 -2.82 -10.42
C TYR A 124 -1.01 -1.36 -10.66
N TYR A 125 -1.75 -0.77 -9.73
CA TYR A 125 -2.13 0.64 -9.80
C TYR A 125 -0.91 1.56 -9.84
N LEU A 126 0.05 1.33 -8.96
CA LEU A 126 1.29 2.13 -8.91
C LEU A 126 2.12 1.97 -10.17
N TYR A 127 2.15 0.77 -10.75
CA TYR A 127 2.81 0.54 -12.03
C TYR A 127 2.17 1.38 -13.14
N LYS A 128 0.83 1.34 -13.24
CA LYS A 128 0.10 2.14 -14.22
C LYS A 128 0.33 3.65 -13.99
N ARG A 129 0.32 4.04 -12.73
CA ARG A 129 0.59 5.42 -12.35
C ARG A 129 2.01 5.85 -12.73
N HIS A 130 2.99 5.00 -12.46
CA HIS A 130 4.38 5.28 -12.81
C HIS A 130 4.55 5.49 -14.33
N VAL A 131 3.95 4.65 -15.14
CA VAL A 131 4.01 4.77 -16.60
C VAL A 131 3.35 6.07 -17.07
N ALA A 132 2.22 6.42 -16.49
CA ALA A 132 1.43 7.58 -16.94
C ALA A 132 1.93 8.90 -16.36
N VAL A 133 2.38 8.91 -15.11
CA VAL A 133 2.69 10.14 -14.34
C VAL A 133 4.16 10.25 -13.99
N GLY A 134 4.83 9.14 -13.71
CA GLY A 134 6.24 9.11 -13.34
C GLY A 134 6.49 9.14 -11.83
N THR A 135 5.45 9.26 -10.98
CA THR A 135 5.53 9.20 -9.52
C THR A 135 4.52 8.18 -9.00
N PRO A 136 4.90 7.23 -8.20
CA PRO A 136 6.22 6.74 -7.98
C PRO A 136 6.79 6.23 -9.23
#